data_e13997762b1f3c5b39b75df65fab383f
#
_entry.id   e13997762b1f3c5b39b75df65fab383f
#
_cell.length_a   1.000
_cell.length_b   1.000
_cell.length_c   1.000
_cell.angle_alpha   90.00
_cell.angle_beta   90.00
_cell.angle_gamma   90.00
#
_symmetry.space_group_name_H-M   'P 1'
#
loop_
_entity.id
_entity.type
_entity.pdbx_description
1 polymer ?
#
loop_
_entity_poly.entity_id
_entity_poly.type
_entity_poly.pdbx_seq_one_letter_code
_entity_poly.pdbx_strand_id
1 'polypeptide(L)'
;MDKNYKWKVLLIVGLVAFSLWKVYPPQQKINLGLDLQGGVQLLLQVDMDKVPEEARKDVTARVAEIIRNRIDEFGVKEPEITTQGRDQVVVKLPGVTDRERAKEIAGKAAHLEFKIVSEDTELIQKADAGTVPPGFEYKKVKGSPNDEMVLLSAQPVLTGERLTTASVGFDQYGSAIVQLTLDKEGGKIFDKVTFQNIGKRLAIVMDGQVYSAPVIRDRIPNGHAQISGNFKAAEASDLALVLRAGALPAPVSVVEERTIGPSLGKDSITSGIRAALYGVL
;
A
#
# COMPACT_ATOMS: atom_id res chain seq x y z
N MET A 1 40.92 53.42 3.90
CA MET A 1 40.14 52.34 4.49
C MET A 1 38.70 52.82 4.61
N ASP A 2 37.78 52.17 3.85
CA ASP A 2 36.37 52.61 3.79
C ASP A 2 35.72 52.60 5.18
N LYS A 3 35.20 53.73 5.59
CA LYS A 3 34.51 53.94 6.87
C LYS A 3 33.33 52.99 7.10
N ASN A 4 32.85 52.37 6.03
CA ASN A 4 31.72 51.41 5.99
C ASN A 4 32.16 49.92 6.06
N TYR A 5 33.44 49.61 6.15
CA TYR A 5 33.93 48.23 6.18
C TYR A 5 33.35 47.43 7.39
N LYS A 6 33.36 48.06 8.55
CA LYS A 6 32.85 47.44 9.79
C LYS A 6 31.37 47.08 9.69
N TRP A 7 30.56 47.95 9.08
CA TRP A 7 29.12 47.71 8.89
C TRP A 7 28.86 46.61 7.87
N LYS A 8 29.62 46.54 6.79
CA LYS A 8 29.55 45.48 5.79
C LYS A 8 29.89 44.11 6.40
N VAL A 9 30.93 44.04 7.22
CA VAL A 9 31.32 42.82 7.95
C VAL A 9 30.23 42.39 8.94
N LEU A 10 29.66 43.34 9.69
CA LEU A 10 28.58 43.03 10.64
C LEU A 10 27.33 42.51 9.95
N LEU A 11 27.00 43.04 8.77
CA LEU A 11 25.89 42.58 7.95
C LEU A 11 26.14 41.18 7.44
N ILE A 12 27.36 40.88 6.95
CA ILE A 12 27.72 39.53 6.47
C ILE A 12 27.65 38.52 7.63
N VAL A 13 28.22 38.84 8.79
CA VAL A 13 28.18 37.99 9.98
C VAL A 13 26.73 37.75 10.42
N GLY A 14 25.91 38.80 10.43
CA GLY A 14 24.48 38.70 10.74
C GLY A 14 23.73 37.81 9.78
N LEU A 15 23.98 37.88 8.48
CA LEU A 15 23.39 37.02 7.44
C LEU A 15 23.83 35.57 7.60
N VAL A 16 25.11 35.33 7.88
CA VAL A 16 25.63 33.96 8.14
C VAL A 16 25.02 33.37 9.40
N ALA A 17 24.97 34.15 10.49
CA ALA A 17 24.35 33.71 11.75
C ALA A 17 22.85 33.39 11.57
N PHE A 18 22.12 34.24 10.84
CA PHE A 18 20.71 34.01 10.50
C PHE A 18 20.52 32.76 9.63
N SER A 19 21.39 32.54 8.65
CA SER A 19 21.37 31.35 7.80
C SER A 19 21.63 30.08 8.61
N LEU A 20 22.64 30.07 9.47
CA LEU A 20 22.95 28.97 10.37
C LEU A 20 21.78 28.67 11.34
N TRP A 21 21.16 29.71 11.89
CA TRP A 21 20.00 29.54 12.77
C TRP A 21 18.79 28.95 12.03
N LYS A 22 18.56 29.33 10.76
CA LYS A 22 17.49 28.78 9.94
C LYS A 22 17.70 27.29 9.59
N VAL A 23 18.95 26.86 9.44
CA VAL A 23 19.32 25.48 9.10
C VAL A 23 19.42 24.58 10.35
N TYR A 24 19.52 25.13 11.54
CA TYR A 24 19.63 24.36 12.78
C TYR A 24 18.25 23.87 13.29
N PRO A 25 18.09 22.60 13.71
CA PRO A 25 19.03 21.49 13.56
C PRO A 25 19.02 20.92 12.13
N PRO A 26 20.20 20.68 11.53
CA PRO A 26 20.31 20.30 10.11
C PRO A 26 19.64 18.94 9.82
N GLN A 27 19.62 18.03 10.78
CA GLN A 27 19.02 16.70 10.66
C GLN A 27 17.50 16.72 10.41
N GLN A 28 16.80 17.81 10.77
CA GLN A 28 15.35 17.95 10.57
C GLN A 28 15.00 18.75 9.30
N LYS A 29 15.95 19.52 8.77
CA LYS A 29 15.72 20.47 7.67
C LYS A 29 16.42 20.09 6.37
N ILE A 30 17.45 19.26 6.44
CA ILE A 30 18.15 18.75 5.26
C ILE A 30 17.70 17.32 5.04
N ASN A 31 17.00 17.10 3.92
CA ASN A 31 16.58 15.78 3.51
C ASN A 31 17.81 15.07 2.93
N LEU A 32 18.22 14.02 3.59
CA LEU A 32 19.38 13.22 3.20
C LEU A 32 18.89 12.00 2.42
N GLY A 33 19.51 11.70 1.30
CA GLY A 33 19.20 10.53 0.50
C GLY A 33 19.52 9.21 1.20
N LEU A 34 19.18 8.10 0.55
CA LEU A 34 19.32 6.72 1.05
C LEU A 34 20.73 6.41 1.56
N ASP A 35 21.78 6.91 0.88
CA ASP A 35 23.19 6.66 1.22
C ASP A 35 23.62 7.29 2.55
N LEU A 36 22.94 8.36 2.99
CA LEU A 36 23.27 9.12 4.19
C LEU A 36 22.33 8.83 5.35
N GLN A 37 21.05 8.58 5.12
CA GLN A 37 20.08 8.22 6.16
C GLN A 37 20.02 6.72 6.42
N GLY A 38 20.50 5.91 5.45
CA GLY A 38 20.19 4.49 5.42
C GLY A 38 18.75 4.25 4.94
N GLY A 39 18.35 3.01 4.87
CA GLY A 39 17.01 2.62 4.42
C GLY A 39 17.03 1.40 3.52
N VAL A 40 16.02 1.26 2.66
CA VAL A 40 15.88 0.12 1.75
C VAL A 40 15.70 0.59 0.32
N GLN A 41 16.35 -0.14 -0.61
CA GLN A 41 16.08 -0.07 -2.03
C GLN A 41 15.49 -1.40 -2.48
N LEU A 42 14.36 -1.35 -3.16
CA LEU A 42 13.71 -2.51 -3.76
C LEU A 42 13.73 -2.36 -5.28
N LEU A 43 14.07 -3.44 -5.97
CA LEU A 43 13.84 -3.58 -7.40
C LEU A 43 12.66 -4.51 -7.61
N LEU A 44 11.57 -3.94 -8.12
CA LEU A 44 10.33 -4.66 -8.37
C LEU A 44 10.21 -4.97 -9.85
N GLN A 45 9.91 -6.22 -10.17
CA GLN A 45 9.64 -6.72 -11.51
C GLN A 45 8.14 -6.82 -11.71
N VAL A 46 7.61 -6.18 -12.75
CA VAL A 46 6.22 -6.28 -13.16
C VAL A 46 6.02 -7.53 -14.02
N ASP A 47 5.03 -8.34 -13.70
CA ASP A 47 4.66 -9.55 -14.46
C ASP A 47 3.91 -9.16 -15.75
N MET A 48 4.68 -8.97 -16.82
CA MET A 48 4.15 -8.56 -18.13
C MET A 48 3.31 -9.64 -18.81
N ASP A 49 3.43 -10.92 -18.43
CA ASP A 49 2.69 -12.01 -19.03
C ASP A 49 1.19 -11.95 -18.66
N LYS A 50 0.90 -11.33 -17.51
CA LYS A 50 -0.48 -11.11 -17.04
C LYS A 50 -1.10 -9.80 -17.52
N VAL A 51 -0.38 -9.04 -18.34
CA VAL A 51 -0.83 -7.74 -18.85
C VAL A 51 -1.23 -7.88 -20.33
N PRO A 52 -2.45 -7.46 -20.71
CA PRO A 52 -2.85 -7.36 -22.12
C PRO A 52 -1.86 -6.50 -22.91
N GLU A 53 -1.56 -6.88 -24.15
CA GLU A 53 -0.53 -6.20 -24.98
C GLU A 53 -0.78 -4.69 -25.11
N GLU A 54 -2.04 -4.29 -25.22
CA GLU A 54 -2.45 -2.89 -25.35
C GLU A 54 -2.09 -2.04 -24.12
N ALA A 55 -2.11 -2.66 -22.93
CA ALA A 55 -1.81 -1.99 -21.65
C ALA A 55 -0.32 -2.02 -21.26
N ARG A 56 0.51 -2.82 -21.94
CA ARG A 56 1.94 -3.00 -21.58
C ARG A 56 2.78 -1.74 -21.65
N LYS A 57 2.39 -0.77 -22.49
CA LYS A 57 3.17 0.48 -22.66
C LYS A 57 3.18 1.33 -21.40
N ASP A 58 2.07 1.37 -20.67
CA ASP A 58 1.87 2.29 -19.55
C ASP A 58 1.81 1.59 -18.18
N VAL A 59 1.78 0.25 -18.17
CA VAL A 59 1.57 -0.52 -16.93
C VAL A 59 2.64 -0.24 -15.88
N THR A 60 3.91 -0.18 -16.27
CA THR A 60 5.03 0.05 -15.34
C THR A 60 4.97 1.45 -14.74
N ALA A 61 4.57 2.46 -15.52
CA ALA A 61 4.39 3.82 -15.02
C ALA A 61 3.22 3.89 -14.02
N ARG A 62 2.09 3.22 -14.32
CA ARG A 62 0.94 3.14 -13.40
C ARG A 62 1.29 2.38 -12.11
N VAL A 63 2.05 1.30 -12.21
CA VAL A 63 2.57 0.58 -11.05
C VAL A 63 3.42 1.50 -10.18
N ALA A 64 4.35 2.26 -10.78
CA ALA A 64 5.20 3.20 -10.07
C ALA A 64 4.39 4.31 -9.37
N GLU A 65 3.32 4.82 -10.01
CA GLU A 65 2.42 5.83 -9.43
C GLU A 65 1.64 5.27 -8.22
N ILE A 66 1.08 4.07 -8.33
CA ILE A 66 0.36 3.44 -7.23
C ILE A 66 1.31 3.16 -6.05
N ILE A 67 2.53 2.67 -6.34
CA ILE A 67 3.53 2.46 -5.30
C ILE A 67 3.90 3.78 -4.63
N ARG A 68 4.03 4.88 -5.40
CA ARG A 68 4.29 6.21 -4.84
C ARG A 68 3.20 6.63 -3.88
N ASN A 69 1.93 6.53 -4.27
CA ASN A 69 0.80 6.86 -3.42
C ASN A 69 0.79 6.04 -2.13
N ARG A 70 1.11 4.75 -2.20
CA ARG A 70 1.22 3.86 -1.03
C ARG A 70 2.33 4.28 -0.08
N ILE A 71 3.49 4.61 -0.62
CA ILE A 71 4.67 4.99 0.15
C ILE A 71 4.51 6.38 0.77
N ASP A 72 3.88 7.31 0.06
CA ASP A 72 3.54 8.64 0.58
C ASP A 72 2.56 8.53 1.75
N GLU A 73 1.52 7.70 1.64
CA GLU A 73 0.60 7.42 2.74
C GLU A 73 1.23 6.65 3.91
N PHE A 74 2.22 5.81 3.62
CA PHE A 74 3.01 5.14 4.65
C PHE A 74 3.88 6.12 5.45
N GLY A 75 4.11 7.33 4.90
CA GLY A 75 4.78 8.42 5.59
C GLY A 75 6.30 8.43 5.41
N VAL A 76 6.84 7.78 4.39
CA VAL A 76 8.26 7.89 4.03
C VAL A 76 8.54 9.29 3.50
N LYS A 77 9.55 9.95 4.03
CA LYS A 77 9.97 11.25 3.56
C LYS A 77 10.84 11.09 2.30
N GLU A 78 10.43 11.76 1.22
CA GLU A 78 11.15 11.83 -0.05
C GLU A 78 11.53 10.45 -0.64
N PRO A 79 10.55 9.58 -0.90
CA PRO A 79 10.82 8.33 -1.59
C PRO A 79 11.23 8.62 -3.04
N GLU A 80 12.23 7.89 -3.53
CA GLU A 80 12.61 7.93 -4.94
C GLU A 80 12.03 6.71 -5.65
N ILE A 81 11.04 6.92 -6.52
CA ILE A 81 10.39 5.84 -7.27
C ILE A 81 10.52 6.14 -8.75
N THR A 82 11.25 5.27 -9.45
CA THR A 82 11.58 5.42 -10.86
C THR A 82 11.36 4.11 -11.61
N THR A 83 10.99 4.22 -12.88
CA THR A 83 10.90 3.05 -13.76
C THR A 83 12.28 2.74 -14.34
N GLN A 84 12.63 1.47 -14.46
CA GLN A 84 13.86 0.98 -15.06
C GLN A 84 13.53 -0.03 -16.17
N GLY A 85 13.99 0.24 -17.39
CA GLY A 85 13.64 -0.59 -18.54
C GLY A 85 12.14 -0.54 -18.86
N ARG A 86 11.57 -1.69 -19.27
CA ARG A 86 10.16 -1.79 -19.67
C ARG A 86 9.23 -2.31 -18.56
N ASP A 87 9.79 -3.02 -17.60
CA ASP A 87 9.05 -3.89 -16.69
C ASP A 87 9.55 -3.84 -15.24
N GLN A 88 10.44 -2.90 -14.91
CA GLN A 88 11.00 -2.77 -13.57
C GLN A 88 10.70 -1.41 -12.94
N VAL A 89 10.52 -1.43 -11.62
CA VAL A 89 10.36 -0.23 -10.79
C VAL A 89 11.39 -0.28 -9.66
N VAL A 90 12.21 0.76 -9.59
CA VAL A 90 13.15 0.98 -8.48
C VAL A 90 12.48 1.84 -7.44
N VAL A 91 12.45 1.36 -6.21
CA VAL A 91 11.84 2.04 -5.05
C VAL A 91 12.92 2.24 -4.00
N LYS A 92 13.31 3.49 -3.74
CA LYS A 92 14.27 3.84 -2.69
C LYS A 92 13.53 4.53 -1.54
N LEU A 93 13.65 3.99 -0.35
CA LEU A 93 12.94 4.42 0.84
C LEU A 93 13.93 4.84 1.95
N PRO A 94 14.34 6.13 1.97
CA PRO A 94 15.26 6.63 2.98
C PRO A 94 14.64 6.60 4.37
N GLY A 95 15.43 6.26 5.39
CA GLY A 95 15.01 6.31 6.79
C GLY A 95 14.02 5.24 7.23
N VAL A 96 13.62 4.33 6.36
CA VAL A 96 12.71 3.23 6.69
C VAL A 96 13.44 2.19 7.56
N THR A 97 12.89 1.94 8.75
CA THR A 97 13.41 0.94 9.70
C THR A 97 12.70 -0.41 9.56
N ASP A 98 11.40 -0.40 9.29
CA ASP A 98 10.58 -1.60 9.08
C ASP A 98 10.52 -1.94 7.58
N ARG A 99 11.50 -2.73 7.16
CA ARG A 99 11.71 -3.10 5.76
C ARG A 99 10.64 -4.05 5.23
N GLU A 100 10.29 -5.06 6.04
CA GLU A 100 9.32 -6.07 5.64
C GLU A 100 7.95 -5.43 5.42
N ARG A 101 7.54 -4.54 6.30
CA ARG A 101 6.29 -3.81 6.16
C ARG A 101 6.26 -2.91 4.92
N ALA A 102 7.36 -2.19 4.65
CA ALA A 102 7.48 -1.35 3.45
C ALA A 102 7.40 -2.20 2.15
N LYS A 103 8.06 -3.35 2.14
CA LYS A 103 8.05 -4.31 1.04
C LYS A 103 6.65 -4.90 0.81
N GLU A 104 5.95 -5.28 1.88
CA GLU A 104 4.57 -5.76 1.79
C GLU A 104 3.63 -4.68 1.22
N ILE A 105 3.71 -3.45 1.72
CA ILE A 105 2.90 -2.33 1.24
C ILE A 105 3.17 -2.05 -0.25
N ALA A 106 4.44 -2.00 -0.65
CA ALA A 106 4.82 -1.74 -2.03
C ALA A 106 4.39 -2.87 -2.98
N GLY A 107 4.55 -4.14 -2.56
CA GLY A 107 4.36 -5.32 -3.41
C GLY A 107 2.96 -5.93 -3.44
N LYS A 108 2.08 -5.56 -2.48
CA LYS A 108 0.75 -6.16 -2.37
C LYS A 108 -0.13 -5.80 -3.57
N ALA A 109 -0.72 -6.81 -4.25
CA ALA A 109 -1.56 -6.55 -5.42
C ALA A 109 -2.82 -5.75 -5.06
N ALA A 110 -3.47 -6.07 -3.93
CA ALA A 110 -4.69 -5.44 -3.39
C ALA A 110 -5.90 -5.54 -4.33
N HIS A 111 -6.02 -6.64 -5.02
CA HIS A 111 -7.17 -6.93 -5.88
C HIS A 111 -8.36 -7.32 -5.02
N LEU A 112 -9.25 -6.36 -4.77
CA LEU A 112 -10.45 -6.55 -3.97
C LEU A 112 -11.61 -6.97 -4.86
N GLU A 113 -12.29 -8.05 -4.50
CA GLU A 113 -13.47 -8.59 -5.17
C GLU A 113 -14.56 -8.93 -4.16
N PHE A 114 -15.80 -8.63 -4.52
CA PHE A 114 -16.98 -9.08 -3.80
C PHE A 114 -17.66 -10.20 -4.59
N LYS A 115 -17.83 -11.37 -3.98
CA LYS A 115 -18.39 -12.56 -4.64
C LYS A 115 -19.52 -13.16 -3.80
N ILE A 116 -20.60 -13.59 -4.45
CA ILE A 116 -21.69 -14.28 -3.74
C ILE A 116 -21.26 -15.71 -3.42
N VAL A 117 -21.50 -16.13 -2.18
CA VAL A 117 -21.30 -17.50 -1.76
C VAL A 117 -22.51 -18.33 -2.21
N SER A 118 -22.26 -19.48 -2.83
CA SER A 118 -23.31 -20.45 -3.16
C SER A 118 -23.69 -21.24 -1.91
N GLU A 119 -24.99 -21.40 -1.69
CA GLU A 119 -25.58 -22.23 -0.61
C GLU A 119 -26.20 -23.52 -1.17
N ASP A 120 -25.98 -23.80 -2.46
CA ASP A 120 -26.46 -25.02 -3.10
C ASP A 120 -25.68 -26.24 -2.58
N THR A 121 -26.40 -27.06 -1.84
CA THR A 121 -25.83 -28.23 -1.16
C THR A 121 -25.25 -29.26 -2.15
N GLU A 122 -25.85 -29.42 -3.34
CA GLU A 122 -25.34 -30.37 -4.33
C GLU A 122 -24.02 -29.89 -4.95
N LEU A 123 -23.91 -28.57 -5.21
CA LEU A 123 -22.69 -27.97 -5.74
C LEU A 123 -21.56 -28.00 -4.69
N ILE A 124 -21.89 -27.73 -3.43
CA ILE A 124 -20.92 -27.79 -2.31
C ILE A 124 -20.40 -29.21 -2.14
N GLN A 125 -21.29 -30.25 -2.13
CA GLN A 125 -20.87 -31.64 -2.03
C GLN A 125 -19.93 -32.07 -3.16
N LYS A 126 -20.19 -31.60 -4.40
CA LYS A 126 -19.30 -31.87 -5.54
C LYS A 126 -17.92 -31.20 -5.35
N ALA A 127 -17.91 -29.99 -4.82
CA ALA A 127 -16.67 -29.27 -4.53
C ALA A 127 -15.87 -29.93 -3.39
N ASP A 128 -16.55 -30.39 -2.33
CA ASP A 128 -15.95 -31.17 -1.25
C ASP A 128 -15.34 -32.49 -1.73
N ALA A 129 -15.98 -33.12 -2.73
CA ALA A 129 -15.47 -34.32 -3.38
C ALA A 129 -14.30 -34.06 -4.35
N GLY A 130 -13.82 -32.81 -4.43
CA GLY A 130 -12.70 -32.41 -5.28
C GLY A 130 -13.05 -31.97 -6.70
N THR A 131 -14.35 -31.87 -7.02
CA THR A 131 -14.81 -31.44 -8.35
C THR A 131 -15.51 -30.09 -8.25
N VAL A 132 -14.77 -29.02 -8.50
CA VAL A 132 -15.34 -27.65 -8.50
C VAL A 132 -16.20 -27.46 -9.73
N PRO A 133 -17.50 -27.09 -9.58
CA PRO A 133 -18.39 -26.86 -10.72
C PRO A 133 -17.93 -25.68 -11.57
N PRO A 134 -18.16 -25.71 -12.90
CA PRO A 134 -17.86 -24.58 -13.78
C PRO A 134 -18.55 -23.29 -13.31
N GLY A 135 -17.83 -22.16 -13.32
CA GLY A 135 -18.35 -20.87 -12.88
C GLY A 135 -18.26 -20.64 -11.37
N PHE A 136 -17.63 -21.55 -10.63
CA PHE A 136 -17.39 -21.41 -9.20
C PHE A 136 -15.93 -21.58 -8.84
N GLU A 137 -15.57 -21.05 -7.67
CA GLU A 137 -14.26 -21.22 -7.00
C GLU A 137 -14.49 -21.75 -5.59
N TYR A 138 -13.74 -22.78 -5.19
CA TYR A 138 -13.83 -23.35 -3.85
C TYR A 138 -12.61 -22.93 -3.04
N LYS A 139 -12.82 -22.11 -2.00
CA LYS A 139 -11.73 -21.43 -1.29
C LYS A 139 -11.95 -21.45 0.22
N LYS A 140 -10.82 -21.49 0.94
CA LYS A 140 -10.78 -21.41 2.39
C LYS A 140 -10.91 -19.96 2.87
N VAL A 141 -11.67 -19.75 3.94
CA VAL A 141 -11.77 -18.45 4.63
C VAL A 141 -10.56 -18.27 5.55
N LYS A 142 -9.86 -17.16 5.38
CA LYS A 142 -8.65 -16.83 6.15
C LYS A 142 -8.97 -16.66 7.63
N GLY A 143 -8.20 -17.36 8.49
CA GLY A 143 -8.35 -17.21 9.94
C GLY A 143 -9.64 -17.80 10.52
N SER A 144 -10.40 -18.59 9.74
CA SER A 144 -11.53 -19.36 10.27
C SER A 144 -11.02 -20.46 11.21
N PRO A 145 -11.58 -20.59 12.43
CA PRO A 145 -11.13 -21.59 13.40
C PRO A 145 -11.29 -23.04 12.93
N ASN A 146 -12.26 -23.27 12.04
CA ASN A 146 -12.62 -24.61 11.56
C ASN A 146 -12.19 -24.88 10.11
N ASP A 147 -11.22 -24.09 9.58
CA ASP A 147 -10.80 -24.22 8.18
C ASP A 147 -11.96 -24.16 7.17
N GLU A 148 -12.92 -23.26 7.46
CA GLU A 148 -14.15 -23.14 6.70
C GLU A 148 -13.88 -22.92 5.21
N MET A 149 -14.47 -23.80 4.39
CA MET A 149 -14.44 -23.71 2.93
C MET A 149 -15.73 -23.08 2.42
N VAL A 150 -15.65 -22.26 1.40
CA VAL A 150 -16.79 -21.60 0.75
C VAL A 150 -16.74 -21.74 -0.76
N LEU A 151 -17.89 -22.00 -1.35
CA LEU A 151 -18.07 -22.07 -2.79
C LEU A 151 -18.51 -20.69 -3.29
N LEU A 152 -17.68 -20.02 -4.07
CA LEU A 152 -17.87 -18.65 -4.54
C LEU A 152 -18.24 -18.62 -6.00
N SER A 153 -19.08 -17.68 -6.44
CA SER A 153 -19.21 -17.34 -7.86
C SER A 153 -17.84 -16.92 -8.40
N ALA A 154 -17.42 -17.47 -9.54
CA ALA A 154 -16.16 -17.07 -10.18
C ALA A 154 -16.18 -15.60 -10.63
N GLN A 155 -17.34 -15.08 -11.04
CA GLN A 155 -17.48 -13.68 -11.42
C GLN A 155 -17.76 -12.82 -10.19
N PRO A 156 -16.96 -11.75 -9.96
CA PRO A 156 -17.23 -10.80 -8.90
C PRO A 156 -18.44 -9.94 -9.23
N VAL A 157 -19.25 -9.63 -8.23
CA VAL A 157 -20.40 -8.69 -8.36
C VAL A 157 -19.95 -7.24 -8.26
N LEU A 158 -18.78 -7.01 -7.65
CA LEU A 158 -18.14 -5.70 -7.51
C LEU A 158 -16.66 -5.88 -7.31
N THR A 159 -15.85 -4.94 -7.82
CA THR A 159 -14.39 -4.92 -7.65
C THR A 159 -13.92 -3.67 -6.90
N GLY A 160 -12.68 -3.69 -6.43
CA GLY A 160 -12.04 -2.58 -5.73
C GLY A 160 -11.85 -1.30 -6.56
N GLU A 161 -12.04 -1.36 -7.87
CA GLU A 161 -11.98 -0.18 -8.75
C GLU A 161 -13.03 0.89 -8.41
N ARG A 162 -14.13 0.48 -7.77
CA ARG A 162 -15.21 1.36 -7.31
C ARG A 162 -15.01 1.89 -5.89
N LEU A 163 -13.84 1.64 -5.30
CA LEU A 163 -13.52 2.12 -3.96
C LEU A 163 -13.07 3.59 -4.02
N THR A 164 -13.69 4.43 -3.20
CA THR A 164 -13.29 5.83 -3.05
C THR A 164 -12.33 6.01 -1.88
N THR A 165 -12.60 5.32 -0.77
CA THR A 165 -11.75 5.40 0.42
C THR A 165 -11.83 4.13 1.25
N ALA A 166 -10.77 3.88 2.00
CA ALA A 166 -10.67 2.83 3.00
C ALA A 166 -10.06 3.40 4.28
N SER A 167 -10.59 3.03 5.44
CA SER A 167 -10.10 3.48 6.74
C SER A 167 -10.22 2.40 7.79
N VAL A 168 -9.39 2.50 8.82
CA VAL A 168 -9.49 1.61 9.98
C VAL A 168 -10.66 2.04 10.85
N GLY A 169 -11.43 1.06 11.31
CA GLY A 169 -12.46 1.23 12.33
C GLY A 169 -12.33 0.15 13.39
N PHE A 170 -13.22 0.20 14.36
CA PHE A 170 -13.37 -0.84 15.38
C PHE A 170 -14.83 -1.26 15.44
N ASP A 171 -15.07 -2.55 15.57
CA ASP A 171 -16.40 -3.07 15.78
C ASP A 171 -16.86 -2.87 17.24
N GLN A 172 -18.08 -3.28 17.55
CA GLN A 172 -18.64 -3.16 18.90
C GLN A 172 -17.91 -3.99 19.97
N TYR A 173 -17.04 -4.90 19.55
CA TYR A 173 -16.23 -5.76 20.42
C TYR A 173 -14.79 -5.26 20.53
N GLY A 174 -14.45 -4.14 19.87
CA GLY A 174 -13.11 -3.56 19.85
C GLY A 174 -12.15 -4.22 18.86
N SER A 175 -12.63 -5.11 17.99
CA SER A 175 -11.82 -5.74 16.93
C SER A 175 -11.60 -4.76 15.79
N ALA A 176 -10.37 -4.73 15.26
CA ALA A 176 -10.05 -3.86 14.14
C ALA A 176 -10.73 -4.36 12.85
N ILE A 177 -11.37 -3.44 12.14
CA ILE A 177 -12.03 -3.65 10.86
C ILE A 177 -11.54 -2.64 9.84
N VAL A 178 -11.69 -2.94 8.55
CA VAL A 178 -11.46 -1.96 7.48
C VAL A 178 -12.81 -1.52 6.93
N GLN A 179 -13.10 -0.24 7.09
CA GLN A 179 -14.30 0.41 6.55
C GLN A 179 -14.02 0.87 5.13
N LEU A 180 -14.93 0.57 4.23
CA LEU A 180 -14.86 0.87 2.81
C LEU A 180 -16.00 1.79 2.40
N THR A 181 -15.70 2.76 1.55
CA THR A 181 -16.70 3.61 0.91
C THR A 181 -16.55 3.49 -0.59
N LEU A 182 -17.64 3.14 -1.26
CA LEU A 182 -17.71 3.00 -2.70
C LEU A 182 -18.05 4.33 -3.36
N ASP A 183 -17.72 4.48 -4.64
CA ASP A 183 -18.17 5.59 -5.45
C ASP A 183 -19.70 5.51 -5.68
N LYS A 184 -20.27 6.54 -6.30
CA LYS A 184 -21.72 6.63 -6.53
C LYS A 184 -22.27 5.45 -7.37
N GLU A 185 -21.51 4.99 -8.35
CA GLU A 185 -21.92 3.86 -9.21
C GLU A 185 -21.73 2.53 -8.47
N GLY A 186 -20.60 2.34 -7.78
CA GLY A 186 -20.37 1.18 -6.90
C GLY A 186 -21.43 1.07 -5.81
N GLY A 187 -21.83 2.20 -5.21
CA GLY A 187 -22.91 2.25 -4.23
C GLY A 187 -24.26 1.76 -4.80
N LYS A 188 -24.63 2.16 -6.02
CA LYS A 188 -25.85 1.67 -6.68
C LYS A 188 -25.78 0.17 -7.01
N ILE A 189 -24.63 -0.30 -7.49
CA ILE A 189 -24.42 -1.73 -7.77
C ILE A 189 -24.54 -2.51 -6.47
N PHE A 190 -23.86 -2.05 -5.42
CA PHE A 190 -23.83 -2.70 -4.11
C PHE A 190 -25.22 -2.75 -3.45
N ASP A 191 -25.99 -1.66 -3.55
CA ASP A 191 -27.38 -1.57 -3.14
C ASP A 191 -28.26 -2.64 -3.83
N LYS A 192 -28.19 -2.73 -5.16
CA LYS A 192 -28.91 -3.72 -5.94
C LYS A 192 -28.49 -5.15 -5.57
N VAL A 193 -27.20 -5.41 -5.47
CA VAL A 193 -26.65 -6.73 -5.13
C VAL A 193 -27.07 -7.15 -3.73
N THR A 194 -26.96 -6.26 -2.73
CA THR A 194 -27.36 -6.58 -1.36
C THR A 194 -28.85 -6.79 -1.25
N PHE A 195 -29.70 -5.99 -1.91
CA PHE A 195 -31.14 -6.18 -1.95
C PHE A 195 -31.56 -7.54 -2.55
N GLN A 196 -30.92 -7.96 -3.64
CA GLN A 196 -31.26 -9.23 -4.32
C GLN A 196 -30.74 -10.47 -3.61
N ASN A 197 -29.80 -10.32 -2.67
CA ASN A 197 -29.13 -11.42 -2.00
C ASN A 197 -29.22 -11.34 -0.47
N ILE A 198 -30.28 -10.71 0.05
CA ILE A 198 -30.57 -10.71 1.50
C ILE A 198 -30.67 -12.17 2.00
N GLY A 199 -30.02 -12.49 3.11
CA GLY A 199 -29.92 -13.82 3.68
C GLY A 199 -28.76 -14.65 3.16
N LYS A 200 -28.19 -14.33 1.98
CA LYS A 200 -26.99 -15.01 1.44
C LYS A 200 -25.71 -14.40 1.97
N ARG A 201 -24.62 -15.13 1.83
CA ARG A 201 -23.29 -14.67 2.23
C ARG A 201 -22.60 -13.94 1.08
N LEU A 202 -21.93 -12.83 1.42
CA LEU A 202 -21.10 -12.05 0.50
C LEU A 202 -19.64 -12.19 0.90
N ALA A 203 -18.87 -12.92 0.10
CA ALA A 203 -17.44 -13.09 0.35
C ALA A 203 -16.67 -11.84 -0.09
N ILE A 204 -15.74 -11.42 0.75
CA ILE A 204 -14.76 -10.38 0.48
C ILE A 204 -13.44 -11.10 0.20
N VAL A 205 -13.04 -11.07 -1.07
CA VAL A 205 -11.86 -11.72 -1.59
C VAL A 205 -10.81 -10.68 -1.92
N MET A 206 -9.59 -10.88 -1.47
CA MET A 206 -8.48 -10.03 -1.81
C MET A 206 -7.27 -10.87 -2.21
N ASP A 207 -6.69 -10.55 -3.37
CA ASP A 207 -5.57 -11.29 -3.97
C ASP A 207 -5.87 -12.81 -4.06
N GLY A 208 -7.13 -13.14 -4.38
CA GLY A 208 -7.59 -14.53 -4.49
C GLY A 208 -7.84 -15.26 -3.16
N GLN A 209 -7.67 -14.59 -2.02
CA GLN A 209 -7.91 -15.16 -0.68
C GLN A 209 -9.19 -14.58 -0.05
N VAL A 210 -10.03 -15.42 0.50
CA VAL A 210 -11.26 -14.99 1.20
C VAL A 210 -10.90 -14.50 2.60
N TYR A 211 -11.15 -13.22 2.86
CA TYR A 211 -10.91 -12.62 4.18
C TYR A 211 -12.10 -12.76 5.11
N SER A 212 -13.31 -12.60 4.57
CA SER A 212 -14.55 -12.80 5.32
C SER A 212 -15.71 -13.10 4.36
N ALA A 213 -16.75 -13.71 4.87
CA ALA A 213 -17.96 -14.01 4.11
C ALA A 213 -19.21 -13.81 4.99
N PRO A 214 -19.52 -12.55 5.39
CA PRO A 214 -20.66 -12.23 6.23
C PRO A 214 -21.99 -12.48 5.51
N VAL A 215 -23.06 -12.72 6.29
CA VAL A 215 -24.42 -12.75 5.79
C VAL A 215 -24.91 -11.34 5.51
N ILE A 216 -25.51 -11.11 4.35
CA ILE A 216 -26.21 -9.87 4.00
C ILE A 216 -27.50 -9.82 4.83
N ARG A 217 -27.52 -8.99 5.87
CA ARG A 217 -28.71 -8.89 6.74
C ARG A 217 -29.75 -7.96 6.16
N ASP A 218 -29.28 -6.86 5.59
CA ASP A 218 -30.11 -5.78 5.05
C ASP A 218 -29.50 -5.22 3.77
N ARG A 219 -30.34 -4.48 3.04
CA ARG A 219 -29.93 -3.66 1.90
C ARG A 219 -28.94 -2.57 2.35
N ILE A 220 -27.89 -2.34 1.57
CA ILE A 220 -26.85 -1.34 1.85
C ILE A 220 -26.88 -0.25 0.78
N PRO A 221 -27.72 0.81 0.93
CA PRO A 221 -27.93 1.80 -0.14
C PRO A 221 -26.80 2.82 -0.28
N ASN A 222 -25.96 2.99 0.74
CA ASN A 222 -24.98 4.10 0.80
C ASN A 222 -23.56 3.68 0.37
N GLY A 223 -23.39 2.45 -0.10
CA GLY A 223 -22.08 1.96 -0.55
C GLY A 223 -21.03 1.88 0.56
N HIS A 224 -21.44 1.76 1.81
CA HIS A 224 -20.55 1.52 2.94
C HIS A 224 -20.46 0.04 3.23
N ALA A 225 -19.26 -0.52 3.12
CA ALA A 225 -18.97 -1.89 3.44
C ALA A 225 -17.88 -1.96 4.52
N GLN A 226 -17.73 -3.11 5.14
CA GLN A 226 -16.64 -3.35 6.07
C GLN A 226 -16.03 -4.74 5.86
N ILE A 227 -14.71 -4.80 5.94
CA ILE A 227 -13.98 -6.05 5.99
C ILE A 227 -13.75 -6.37 7.47
N SER A 228 -14.38 -7.43 7.95
CA SER A 228 -14.14 -7.98 9.27
C SER A 228 -13.21 -9.19 9.16
N GLY A 229 -12.40 -9.39 10.18
CA GLY A 229 -11.44 -10.50 10.24
C GLY A 229 -10.71 -10.43 11.57
N ASN A 230 -9.82 -11.37 11.83
CA ASN A 230 -8.98 -11.34 13.02
C ASN A 230 -7.74 -10.45 12.78
N PHE A 231 -7.97 -9.18 12.46
CA PHE A 231 -6.90 -8.21 12.17
C PHE A 231 -6.30 -7.66 13.46
N LYS A 232 -4.97 -7.54 13.47
CA LYS A 232 -4.31 -6.59 14.36
C LYS A 232 -4.51 -5.17 13.82
N ALA A 233 -4.51 -4.16 14.70
CA ALA A 233 -4.72 -2.77 14.29
C ALA A 233 -3.72 -2.30 13.20
N ALA A 234 -2.45 -2.74 13.28
CA ALA A 234 -1.45 -2.45 12.27
C ALA A 234 -1.79 -3.09 10.91
N GLU A 235 -2.22 -4.35 10.90
CA GLU A 235 -2.62 -5.07 9.68
C GLU A 235 -3.85 -4.42 9.01
N ALA A 236 -4.84 -4.02 9.81
CA ALA A 236 -6.00 -3.28 9.30
C ALA A 236 -5.60 -1.92 8.71
N SER A 237 -4.63 -1.23 9.35
CA SER A 237 -4.09 0.04 8.86
C SER A 237 -3.38 -0.12 7.52
N ASP A 238 -2.52 -1.11 7.40
CA ASP A 238 -1.77 -1.38 6.17
C ASP A 238 -2.72 -1.80 5.05
N LEU A 239 -3.74 -2.60 5.37
CA LEU A 239 -4.77 -2.99 4.43
C LEU A 239 -5.59 -1.80 3.94
N ALA A 240 -6.03 -0.93 4.84
CA ALA A 240 -6.77 0.27 4.48
C ALA A 240 -5.94 1.22 3.60
N LEU A 241 -4.64 1.39 3.92
CA LEU A 241 -3.70 2.18 3.14
C LEU A 241 -3.58 1.63 1.71
N VAL A 242 -3.31 0.33 1.58
CA VAL A 242 -3.11 -0.31 0.28
C VAL A 242 -4.38 -0.28 -0.58
N LEU A 243 -5.55 -0.49 0.02
CA LEU A 243 -6.85 -0.42 -0.68
C LEU A 243 -7.16 1.00 -1.14
N ARG A 244 -6.87 2.02 -0.31
CA ARG A 244 -7.10 3.44 -0.66
C ARG A 244 -6.19 3.90 -1.80
N ALA A 245 -4.93 3.48 -1.81
CA ALA A 245 -3.99 3.79 -2.88
C ALA A 245 -4.27 3.03 -4.19
N GLY A 246 -5.10 1.98 -4.13
CA GLY A 246 -5.57 1.20 -5.27
C GLY A 246 -4.77 -0.08 -5.55
N ALA A 247 -5.40 -0.94 -6.36
CA ALA A 247 -4.83 -2.20 -6.81
C ALA A 247 -3.75 -1.99 -7.88
N LEU A 248 -2.70 -2.82 -7.82
CA LEU A 248 -1.69 -2.83 -8.89
C LEU A 248 -2.30 -3.43 -10.18
N PRO A 249 -2.08 -2.80 -11.34
CA PRO A 249 -2.61 -3.28 -12.62
C PRO A 249 -1.96 -4.58 -13.11
N ALA A 250 -0.85 -4.96 -12.48
CA ALA A 250 -0.17 -6.23 -12.69
C ALA A 250 0.52 -6.67 -11.41
N PRO A 251 0.68 -7.98 -11.17
CA PRO A 251 1.48 -8.47 -10.05
C PRO A 251 2.94 -8.01 -10.17
N VAL A 252 3.55 -7.73 -9.02
CA VAL A 252 4.97 -7.41 -8.95
C VAL A 252 5.69 -8.39 -8.04
N SER A 253 6.96 -8.68 -8.35
CA SER A 253 7.83 -9.48 -7.52
C SER A 253 9.08 -8.69 -7.16
N VAL A 254 9.62 -8.90 -5.94
CA VAL A 254 10.89 -8.30 -5.53
C VAL A 254 12.02 -9.14 -6.13
N VAL A 255 12.81 -8.54 -7.01
CA VAL A 255 13.95 -9.19 -7.66
C VAL A 255 15.25 -8.92 -6.90
N GLU A 256 15.38 -7.70 -6.39
CA GLU A 256 16.54 -7.30 -5.61
C GLU A 256 16.10 -6.45 -4.41
N GLU A 257 16.71 -6.73 -3.27
CA GLU A 257 16.54 -5.93 -2.05
C GLU A 257 17.95 -5.54 -1.57
N ARG A 258 18.19 -4.23 -1.49
CA ARG A 258 19.43 -3.67 -0.97
C ARG A 258 19.15 -2.83 0.25
N THR A 259 19.77 -3.16 1.36
CA THR A 259 19.66 -2.42 2.61
C THR A 259 20.92 -1.62 2.87
N ILE A 260 20.74 -0.33 3.20
CA ILE A 260 21.81 0.55 3.64
C ILE A 260 21.60 0.83 5.12
N GLY A 261 22.57 0.39 5.93
CA GLY A 261 22.51 0.62 7.38
C GLY A 261 22.75 2.08 7.73
N PRO A 262 22.11 2.61 8.80
CA PRO A 262 22.30 4.00 9.25
C PRO A 262 23.73 4.32 9.68
N SER A 263 24.55 3.33 10.03
CA SER A 263 25.94 3.49 10.41
C SER A 263 26.82 3.98 9.26
N LEU A 264 26.63 3.45 8.05
CA LEU A 264 27.37 3.88 6.84
C LEU A 264 27.09 5.35 6.50
N GLY A 265 25.86 5.80 6.67
CA GLY A 265 25.50 7.20 6.47
C GLY A 265 26.13 8.13 7.52
N LYS A 266 26.14 7.75 8.80
CA LYS A 266 26.79 8.53 9.86
C LYS A 266 28.29 8.69 9.64
N ASP A 267 28.97 7.63 9.22
CA ASP A 267 30.41 7.67 8.95
C ASP A 267 30.71 8.59 7.76
N SER A 268 29.90 8.55 6.71
CA SER A 268 30.00 9.43 5.54
C SER A 268 29.78 10.89 5.89
N ILE A 269 28.76 11.19 6.68
CA ILE A 269 28.45 12.55 7.17
C ILE A 269 29.61 13.08 8.05
N THR A 270 30.10 12.26 8.99
CA THR A 270 31.18 12.65 9.89
C THR A 270 32.47 12.93 9.14
N SER A 271 32.78 12.08 8.17
CA SER A 271 33.96 12.26 7.30
C SER A 271 33.83 13.48 6.41
N GLY A 272 32.64 13.76 5.85
CA GLY A 272 32.34 14.94 5.06
C GLY A 272 32.46 16.24 5.87
N ILE A 273 31.92 16.27 7.09
CA ILE A 273 32.06 17.44 7.99
C ILE A 273 33.52 17.68 8.35
N ARG A 274 34.30 16.63 8.66
CA ARG A 274 35.73 16.76 8.95
C ARG A 274 36.49 17.31 7.73
N ALA A 275 36.25 16.76 6.54
CA ALA A 275 36.86 17.26 5.32
C ALA A 275 36.53 18.71 5.03
N ALA A 276 35.27 19.13 5.23
CA ALA A 276 34.85 20.53 5.06
C ALA A 276 35.55 21.47 6.06
N LEU A 277 35.69 21.05 7.33
CA LEU A 277 36.40 21.82 8.34
C LEU A 277 37.89 21.99 7.99
N TYR A 278 38.54 20.93 7.51
CA TYR A 278 39.95 21.01 7.06
C TYR A 278 40.12 21.83 5.79
N GLY A 279 39.11 21.91 4.94
CA GLY A 279 39.17 22.71 3.70
C GLY A 279 38.92 24.20 3.91
N VAL A 280 38.36 24.61 5.06
CA VAL A 280 38.12 26.03 5.42
C VAL A 280 39.27 26.61 6.23
N LEU A 281 40.09 25.77 6.88
CA LEU A 281 41.32 26.15 7.58
C LEU A 281 42.49 26.30 6.62
#